data_9fb8167d0eafac1eebabd6afe0fbc893
#
_entry.id   9fb8167d0eafac1eebabd6afe0fbc893
#
_cell.length_a   1.000
_cell.length_b   1.000
_cell.length_c   1.000
_cell.angle_alpha   90.00
_cell.angle_beta   90.00
_cell.angle_gamma   90.00
#
_symmetry.space_group_name_H-M   'P 1'
#
loop_
_entity.id
_entity.type
_entity.pdbx_description
1 polymer ?
#
loop_
_entity_poly.entity_id
_entity_poly.type
_entity_poly.pdbx_seq_one_letter_code
_entity_poly.pdbx_strand_id
1 'polypeptide(L)'
;DGVVFHFSLDPDDFSLDSPDYVGTMDCSFTGTTFTLRDYGMDHEIMNTEVLNEGIPGIGFVEHCVVVYDTNILGRVPNAMMVHIPHGRMSEDALIDDDLPYHKTEAADNGLLAIVDKSGPDFSRLQTRKPIWSDDLEAWTMDFHGRVKLASKKNFLLVSENAPNEVLMLFGKVSKSHFSLDFKAPMTVMQAFCIALTSFADKMLVT
;
A
#
# COMPACT_ATOMS: atom_id res chain seq x y z
N ASP A 1 -13.65 14.24 -5.29
CA ASP A 1 -13.09 13.74 -4.03
C ASP A 1 -12.75 12.26 -4.24
N GLY A 2 -11.54 11.86 -3.88
CA GLY A 2 -11.12 10.47 -3.94
C GLY A 2 -11.77 9.63 -2.83
N VAL A 3 -11.64 8.31 -2.90
CA VAL A 3 -12.04 7.42 -1.81
C VAL A 3 -10.98 7.50 -0.71
N VAL A 4 -11.41 7.65 0.53
CA VAL A 4 -10.54 7.63 1.71
C VAL A 4 -10.98 6.48 2.61
N PHE A 5 -10.01 5.66 3.04
CA PHE A 5 -10.24 4.63 4.06
C PHE A 5 -9.65 5.12 5.38
N HIS A 6 -10.46 5.11 6.43
CA HIS A 6 -10.02 5.42 7.78
C HIS A 6 -9.82 4.12 8.56
N PHE A 7 -8.79 4.07 9.38
CA PHE A 7 -8.45 2.92 10.21
C PHE A 7 -8.48 3.32 11.68
N SER A 8 -9.24 2.56 12.46
CA SER A 8 -9.36 2.72 13.91
C SER A 8 -9.36 1.36 14.59
N LEU A 9 -8.87 1.29 15.81
CA LEU A 9 -8.99 0.12 16.68
C LEU A 9 -10.36 0.05 17.34
N ASP A 10 -11.07 1.19 17.43
CA ASP A 10 -12.46 1.24 17.85
C ASP A 10 -13.39 1.24 16.62
N PRO A 11 -14.28 0.22 16.48
CA PRO A 11 -15.19 0.13 15.34
C PRO A 11 -16.25 1.24 15.29
N ASP A 12 -16.48 1.95 16.39
CA ASP A 12 -17.50 2.99 16.52
C ASP A 12 -16.92 4.42 16.51
N ASP A 13 -15.58 4.57 16.58
CA ASP A 13 -14.92 5.88 16.60
C ASP A 13 -13.80 5.98 15.56
N PHE A 14 -14.03 6.80 14.52
CA PHE A 14 -13.09 7.13 13.45
C PHE A 14 -12.67 8.59 13.48
N SER A 15 -12.86 9.29 14.61
CA SER A 15 -12.43 10.67 14.75
C SER A 15 -10.89 10.76 14.79
N LEU A 16 -10.34 11.81 14.17
CA LEU A 16 -8.88 12.00 14.04
C LEU A 16 -8.19 12.22 15.38
N ASP A 17 -8.92 12.70 16.37
CA ASP A 17 -8.46 12.94 17.74
C ASP A 17 -8.66 11.73 18.68
N SER A 18 -9.22 10.63 18.14
CA SER A 18 -9.36 9.39 18.90
C SER A 18 -7.99 8.76 19.18
N PRO A 19 -7.74 8.29 20.41
CA PRO A 19 -6.52 7.54 20.73
C PRO A 19 -6.42 6.20 20.00
N ASP A 20 -7.55 5.69 19.48
CA ASP A 20 -7.65 4.45 18.74
C ASP A 20 -7.53 4.66 17.22
N TYR A 21 -7.40 5.91 16.76
CA TYR A 21 -7.19 6.19 15.34
C TYR A 21 -5.79 5.76 14.88
N VAL A 22 -5.73 4.99 13.80
CA VAL A 22 -4.49 4.38 13.31
C VAL A 22 -3.93 5.12 12.09
N GLY A 23 -4.79 5.61 11.22
CA GLY A 23 -4.37 6.30 10.01
C GLY A 23 -5.39 6.30 8.89
N THR A 24 -4.98 6.79 7.72
CA THR A 24 -5.78 6.81 6.51
C THR A 24 -5.06 6.16 5.34
N MET A 25 -5.85 5.73 4.37
CA MET A 25 -5.37 5.43 3.03
C MET A 25 -6.16 6.26 2.03
N ASP A 26 -5.47 7.19 1.40
CA ASP A 26 -6.02 8.06 0.36
C ASP A 26 -5.95 7.37 -0.99
N CYS A 27 -7.00 7.55 -1.79
CA CYS A 27 -7.04 7.08 -3.16
C CYS A 27 -7.08 8.27 -4.12
N SER A 28 -6.27 8.24 -5.16
CA SER A 28 -6.33 9.24 -6.23
C SER A 28 -7.72 9.25 -6.90
N PHE A 29 -8.08 10.37 -7.51
CA PHE A 29 -9.34 10.52 -8.24
C PHE A 29 -9.57 9.42 -9.30
N THR A 30 -8.52 8.97 -9.96
CA THR A 30 -8.58 7.89 -10.95
C THR A 30 -8.73 6.49 -10.35
N GLY A 31 -8.57 6.35 -9.05
CA GLY A 31 -8.57 5.05 -8.38
C GLY A 31 -7.32 4.21 -8.64
N THR A 32 -6.24 4.81 -9.16
CA THR A 32 -5.04 4.07 -9.56
C THR A 32 -3.90 4.15 -8.54
N THR A 33 -3.93 5.14 -7.65
CA THR A 33 -2.87 5.37 -6.68
C THR A 33 -3.45 5.44 -5.28
N PHE A 34 -2.83 4.74 -4.33
CA PHE A 34 -3.22 4.71 -2.93
C PHE A 34 -2.00 5.03 -2.07
N THR A 35 -2.15 5.94 -1.11
CA THR A 35 -1.11 6.29 -0.16
C THR A 35 -1.59 6.03 1.26
N LEU A 36 -0.87 5.18 1.99
CA LEU A 36 -1.14 4.91 3.41
C LEU A 36 -0.37 5.90 4.27
N ARG A 37 -1.09 6.62 5.11
CA ARG A 37 -0.56 7.60 6.08
C ARG A 37 -1.03 7.29 7.48
N ASP A 38 -0.23 7.67 8.47
CA ASP A 38 -0.71 7.76 9.83
C ASP A 38 -1.43 9.10 10.05
N TYR A 39 -2.30 9.15 11.06
CA TYR A 39 -3.06 10.30 11.53
C TYR A 39 -3.94 11.06 10.52
N GLY A 40 -3.92 10.72 9.22
CA GLY A 40 -4.83 11.25 8.22
C GLY A 40 -4.86 12.77 8.03
N MET A 41 -3.86 13.48 8.52
CA MET A 41 -3.80 14.94 8.39
C MET A 41 -3.40 15.38 6.99
N ASP A 42 -4.06 16.40 6.43
CA ASP A 42 -3.72 17.00 5.17
C ASP A 42 -2.47 17.90 5.31
N HIS A 43 -1.60 17.91 4.31
CA HIS A 43 -0.44 18.80 4.21
C HIS A 43 -0.79 20.27 4.38
N GLU A 44 -1.93 20.72 3.86
CA GLU A 44 -2.38 22.11 3.99
C GLU A 44 -2.67 22.50 5.42
N ILE A 45 -3.26 21.60 6.21
CA ILE A 45 -3.55 21.82 7.63
C ILE A 45 -2.26 21.86 8.44
N MET A 46 -1.34 20.92 8.17
CA MET A 46 -0.05 20.87 8.87
C MET A 46 0.83 22.08 8.61
N ASN A 47 0.90 22.56 7.37
CA ASN A 47 1.69 23.74 7.04
C ASN A 47 1.18 25.01 7.74
N THR A 48 -0.12 25.10 8.06
CA THR A 48 -0.71 26.31 8.61
C THR A 48 -0.64 26.35 10.15
N GLU A 49 -0.85 25.24 10.82
CA GLU A 49 -0.93 25.19 12.28
C GLU A 49 0.37 24.79 12.96
N VAL A 50 1.03 23.74 12.46
CA VAL A 50 2.22 23.16 13.11
C VAL A 50 3.49 23.94 12.85
N LEU A 51 3.65 24.51 11.64
CA LEU A 51 4.80 25.36 11.32
C LEU A 51 4.75 26.71 12.07
N ASN A 52 3.54 27.20 12.38
CA ASN A 52 3.37 28.44 13.17
C ASN A 52 3.65 28.24 14.67
N GLU A 53 3.55 27.02 15.19
CA GLU A 53 3.81 26.71 16.60
C GLU A 53 5.25 26.25 16.88
N GLY A 54 6.05 26.07 15.82
CA GLY A 54 7.47 25.73 15.97
C GLY A 54 7.73 24.36 16.59
N ILE A 55 6.79 23.41 16.45
CA ILE A 55 6.95 22.04 16.93
C ILE A 55 7.77 21.26 15.90
N PRO A 56 9.06 20.95 16.13
CA PRO A 56 9.86 20.19 15.19
C PRO A 56 9.34 18.75 15.12
N GLY A 57 9.12 18.22 13.92
CA GLY A 57 9.04 16.79 13.70
C GLY A 57 7.65 16.18 13.57
N ILE A 58 6.58 16.96 13.48
CA ILE A 58 5.26 16.44 13.13
C ILE A 58 5.09 16.59 11.61
N GLY A 59 5.61 15.65 10.84
CA GLY A 59 5.32 15.49 9.42
C GLY A 59 4.35 14.32 9.24
N PHE A 60 3.69 14.24 8.07
CA PHE A 60 2.99 13.02 7.70
C PHE A 60 3.99 11.89 7.58
N VAL A 61 3.58 10.75 8.10
CA VAL A 61 4.32 9.52 7.93
C VAL A 61 3.62 8.69 6.86
N GLU A 62 4.26 8.54 5.72
CA GLU A 62 3.78 7.71 4.63
C GLU A 62 4.40 6.32 4.74
N HIS A 63 3.56 5.30 4.89
CA HIS A 63 3.98 3.92 5.14
C HIS A 63 4.10 3.10 3.86
N CYS A 64 3.31 3.37 2.86
CA CYS A 64 3.45 2.77 1.53
C CYS A 64 2.63 3.53 0.49
N VAL A 65 3.03 3.35 -0.77
CA VAL A 65 2.26 3.76 -1.94
C VAL A 65 2.00 2.55 -2.82
N VAL A 66 0.75 2.40 -3.25
CA VAL A 66 0.32 1.37 -4.20
C VAL A 66 -0.10 2.05 -5.50
N VAL A 67 0.51 1.67 -6.61
CA VAL A 67 0.18 2.19 -7.93
C VAL A 67 -0.30 1.06 -8.81
N TYR A 68 -1.50 1.18 -9.34
CA TYR A 68 -2.07 0.22 -10.28
C TYR A 68 -1.77 0.63 -11.72
N ASP A 69 -1.40 -0.34 -12.54
CA ASP A 69 -1.31 -0.15 -13.97
C ASP A 69 -2.69 0.13 -14.57
N THR A 70 -2.75 1.04 -15.51
CA THR A 70 -3.99 1.32 -16.23
C THR A 70 -4.34 0.15 -17.16
N ASN A 71 -5.52 -0.44 -16.98
CA ASN A 71 -6.00 -1.57 -17.75
C ASN A 71 -7.39 -1.27 -18.35
N ILE A 72 -7.43 -0.25 -19.22
CA ILE A 72 -8.67 0.28 -19.80
C ILE A 72 -9.47 -0.78 -20.57
N LEU A 73 -8.79 -1.78 -21.13
CA LEU A 73 -9.43 -2.81 -21.95
C LEU A 73 -9.80 -4.09 -21.17
N GLY A 74 -9.38 -4.20 -19.91
CA GLY A 74 -9.67 -5.37 -19.06
C GLY A 74 -9.13 -6.71 -19.58
N ARG A 75 -8.18 -6.68 -20.53
CA ARG A 75 -7.71 -7.88 -21.23
C ARG A 75 -6.64 -8.65 -20.47
N VAL A 76 -5.99 -8.00 -19.51
CA VAL A 76 -4.93 -8.59 -18.68
C VAL A 76 -5.33 -8.48 -17.21
N PRO A 77 -4.88 -9.39 -16.34
CA PRO A 77 -5.08 -9.25 -14.91
C PRO A 77 -4.51 -7.93 -14.39
N ASN A 78 -5.17 -7.35 -13.37
CA ASN A 78 -4.72 -6.12 -12.75
C ASN A 78 -3.31 -6.30 -12.18
N ALA A 79 -2.44 -5.37 -12.52
CA ALA A 79 -1.09 -5.31 -11.98
C ALA A 79 -0.94 -4.07 -11.11
N MET A 80 -0.15 -4.20 -10.05
CA MET A 80 0.19 -3.09 -9.18
C MET A 80 1.66 -3.13 -8.81
N MET A 81 2.21 -1.95 -8.56
CA MET A 81 3.49 -1.75 -7.94
C MET A 81 3.30 -1.16 -6.55
N VAL A 82 4.04 -1.68 -5.59
CA VAL A 82 3.99 -1.22 -4.19
C VAL A 82 5.36 -0.73 -3.79
N HIS A 83 5.41 0.45 -3.21
CA HIS A 83 6.61 1.07 -2.71
C HIS A 83 6.53 1.14 -1.19
N ILE A 84 7.49 0.51 -0.52
CA ILE A 84 7.60 0.47 0.93
C ILE A 84 8.93 1.11 1.32
N PRO A 85 8.93 2.19 2.13
CA PRO A 85 10.16 2.78 2.63
C PRO A 85 10.97 1.77 3.43
N HIS A 86 12.29 1.80 3.28
CA HIS A 86 13.20 1.15 4.21
C HIS A 86 13.47 2.09 5.38
N GLY A 87 13.42 1.58 6.60
CA GLY A 87 14.05 2.24 7.73
C GLY A 87 15.56 2.38 7.43
N ARG A 88 16.11 3.56 7.56
CA ARG A 88 17.57 3.74 7.46
C ARG A 88 18.20 3.13 8.70
N MET A 89 18.96 2.06 8.54
CA MET A 89 19.93 1.63 9.54
C MET A 89 21.16 2.57 9.42
N SER A 90 21.15 3.66 10.16
CA SER A 90 22.37 4.44 10.38
C SER A 90 23.06 3.91 11.62
N GLU A 91 24.35 3.66 11.55
CA GLU A 91 25.14 3.19 12.70
C GLU A 91 25.13 4.18 13.89
N ASP A 92 24.68 5.42 13.65
CA ASP A 92 24.58 6.50 14.63
C ASP A 92 23.13 6.84 15.05
N ALA A 93 22.13 6.09 14.59
CA ALA A 93 20.73 6.40 14.87
C ALA A 93 20.34 5.96 16.29
N LEU A 94 20.15 6.92 17.14
CA LEU A 94 19.45 6.76 18.40
C LEU A 94 17.97 6.43 18.13
N ILE A 95 17.63 5.14 18.18
CA ILE A 95 16.32 4.52 18.46
C ILE A 95 15.11 4.84 17.53
N ASP A 96 15.04 5.97 16.83
CA ASP A 96 13.83 6.42 16.13
C ASP A 96 13.91 6.39 14.58
N ASP A 97 15.08 6.14 13.99
CA ASP A 97 15.28 6.18 12.54
C ASP A 97 15.08 4.84 11.80
N ASP A 98 14.79 3.76 12.52
CA ASP A 98 14.66 2.40 11.95
C ASP A 98 13.24 2.03 11.52
N LEU A 99 12.30 2.95 11.55
CA LEU A 99 10.91 2.65 11.20
C LEU A 99 10.71 2.66 9.67
N PRO A 100 9.95 1.70 9.12
CA PRO A 100 9.70 1.59 7.68
C PRO A 100 8.66 2.62 7.22
N TYR A 101 8.98 3.90 7.35
CA TYR A 101 8.12 4.99 6.93
C TYR A 101 8.90 6.14 6.29
N HIS A 102 8.24 6.95 5.52
CA HIS A 102 8.77 8.16 4.94
C HIS A 102 8.08 9.38 5.56
N LYS A 103 8.87 10.28 6.16
CA LYS A 103 8.36 11.56 6.65
C LYS A 103 8.21 12.53 5.49
N THR A 104 7.00 13.04 5.31
CA THR A 104 6.67 14.00 4.27
C THR A 104 6.48 15.37 4.91
N GLU A 105 7.36 16.30 4.61
CA GLU A 105 7.35 17.67 5.16
C GLU A 105 6.66 18.67 4.22
N ALA A 106 6.49 18.30 2.95
CA ALA A 106 5.85 19.13 1.93
C ALA A 106 5.24 18.25 0.85
N ALA A 107 4.23 18.76 0.15
CA ALA A 107 3.50 18.01 -0.88
C ALA A 107 4.37 17.49 -2.04
N ASP A 108 5.49 18.15 -2.32
CA ASP A 108 6.42 17.81 -3.39
C ASP A 108 7.47 16.76 -3.01
N ASN A 109 7.58 16.38 -1.74
CA ASN A 109 8.48 15.34 -1.25
C ASN A 109 7.78 14.11 -0.69
N GLY A 110 6.47 13.96 -0.93
CA GLY A 110 5.74 12.75 -0.61
C GLY A 110 6.33 11.50 -1.25
N LEU A 111 6.07 10.34 -0.66
CA LEU A 111 6.60 9.05 -1.10
C LEU A 111 6.39 8.82 -2.61
N LEU A 112 5.21 9.16 -3.13
CA LEU A 112 4.90 9.06 -4.56
C LEU A 112 5.81 9.94 -5.43
N ALA A 113 6.12 11.17 -4.97
CA ALA A 113 6.94 12.11 -5.72
C ALA A 113 8.43 11.71 -5.78
N ILE A 114 8.91 10.93 -4.81
CA ILE A 114 10.32 10.53 -4.72
C ILE A 114 10.59 9.12 -5.26
N VAL A 115 9.56 8.30 -5.41
CA VAL A 115 9.66 6.91 -5.94
C VAL A 115 10.31 6.87 -7.33
N ASP A 116 10.00 7.83 -8.19
CA ASP A 116 10.58 7.92 -9.54
C ASP A 116 12.05 8.40 -9.54
N LYS A 117 12.52 9.00 -8.45
CA LYS A 117 13.88 9.54 -8.34
C LYS A 117 14.93 8.49 -7.96
N SER A 118 14.53 7.21 -7.88
CA SER A 118 15.41 6.04 -7.75
C SER A 118 16.45 6.14 -6.65
N GLY A 119 16.05 5.92 -5.41
CA GLY A 119 16.97 5.72 -4.30
C GLY A 119 16.97 4.26 -3.82
N PRO A 120 18.02 3.80 -3.15
CA PRO A 120 18.06 2.49 -2.51
C PRO A 120 17.12 2.37 -1.30
N ASP A 121 16.44 3.45 -0.95
CA ASP A 121 15.69 3.58 0.30
C ASP A 121 14.26 2.99 0.25
N PHE A 122 13.92 2.24 -0.81
CA PHE A 122 12.59 1.64 -0.97
C PHE A 122 12.64 0.19 -1.42
N SER A 123 11.81 -0.64 -0.81
CA SER A 123 11.43 -1.94 -1.39
C SER A 123 10.37 -1.71 -2.48
N ARG A 124 10.67 -2.17 -3.68
CA ARG A 124 9.70 -2.22 -4.78
C ARG A 124 9.16 -3.62 -4.90
N LEU A 125 7.85 -3.73 -4.74
CA LEU A 125 7.13 -4.98 -4.93
C LEU A 125 6.23 -4.84 -6.13
N GLN A 126 6.07 -5.92 -6.87
CA GLN A 126 5.18 -5.96 -8.03
C GLN A 126 4.29 -7.20 -7.98
N THR A 127 3.12 -7.09 -8.59
CA THR A 127 2.26 -8.24 -8.78
C THR A 127 2.96 -9.27 -9.67
N ARG A 128 3.04 -10.53 -9.20
CA ARG A 128 3.49 -11.63 -10.04
C ARG A 128 2.53 -11.77 -11.22
N LYS A 129 3.08 -11.82 -12.44
CA LYS A 129 2.29 -12.01 -13.64
C LYS A 129 1.75 -13.45 -13.66
N PRO A 130 0.44 -13.66 -13.85
CA PRO A 130 -0.10 -14.98 -14.07
C PRO A 130 0.39 -15.55 -15.39
N ILE A 131 0.34 -16.88 -15.51
CA ILE A 131 0.72 -17.62 -16.72
C ILE A 131 -0.56 -18.08 -17.41
N TRP A 132 -0.67 -17.82 -18.70
CA TRP A 132 -1.77 -18.37 -19.48
C TRP A 132 -1.64 -19.90 -19.60
N SER A 133 -2.73 -20.60 -19.32
CA SER A 133 -2.82 -22.05 -19.49
C SER A 133 -3.74 -22.34 -20.68
N ASP A 134 -3.20 -22.93 -21.74
CA ASP A 134 -3.99 -23.31 -22.92
C ASP A 134 -4.98 -24.43 -22.59
N ASP A 135 -4.61 -25.33 -21.68
CA ASP A 135 -5.48 -26.44 -21.25
C ASP A 135 -6.71 -25.98 -20.47
N LEU A 136 -6.59 -24.89 -19.72
CA LEU A 136 -7.67 -24.32 -18.89
C LEU A 136 -8.32 -23.11 -19.55
N GLU A 137 -7.77 -22.66 -20.70
CA GLU A 137 -8.18 -21.41 -21.36
C GLU A 137 -8.30 -20.24 -20.36
N ALA A 138 -7.36 -20.15 -19.42
CA ALA A 138 -7.42 -19.19 -18.32
C ALA A 138 -6.03 -18.76 -17.83
N TRP A 139 -6.00 -17.57 -17.25
CA TRP A 139 -4.84 -17.10 -16.49
C TRP A 139 -4.71 -17.87 -15.18
N THR A 140 -3.57 -18.51 -14.97
CA THR A 140 -3.30 -19.33 -13.79
C THR A 140 -2.16 -18.73 -12.93
N MET A 141 -2.26 -18.96 -11.63
CA MET A 141 -1.24 -18.60 -10.66
C MET A 141 -1.24 -19.60 -9.52
N ASP A 142 -0.07 -20.08 -9.13
CA ASP A 142 0.04 -20.98 -7.99
C ASP A 142 0.01 -20.19 -6.68
N PHE A 143 -1.05 -20.39 -5.93
CA PHE A 143 -1.26 -19.82 -4.60
C PHE A 143 -0.96 -20.83 -3.48
N HIS A 144 -0.23 -21.89 -3.77
CA HIS A 144 0.17 -22.94 -2.80
C HIS A 144 -1.01 -23.48 -1.97
N GLY A 145 -2.18 -23.62 -2.60
CA GLY A 145 -3.39 -24.12 -1.95
C GLY A 145 -4.08 -23.15 -0.99
N ARG A 146 -3.58 -21.94 -0.82
CA ARG A 146 -4.17 -20.92 0.07
C ARG A 146 -5.43 -20.27 -0.50
N VAL A 147 -5.55 -20.20 -1.81
CA VAL A 147 -6.70 -19.64 -2.53
C VAL A 147 -7.60 -20.77 -3.02
N LYS A 148 -8.91 -20.63 -2.84
CA LYS A 148 -9.90 -21.66 -3.19
C LYS A 148 -10.83 -21.22 -4.32
N LEU A 149 -11.00 -19.92 -4.52
CA LEU A 149 -11.94 -19.36 -5.50
C LEU A 149 -11.23 -18.36 -6.41
N ALA A 150 -11.58 -18.40 -7.69
CA ALA A 150 -11.15 -17.39 -8.65
C ALA A 150 -11.73 -16.01 -8.28
N SER A 151 -10.90 -14.99 -8.35
CA SER A 151 -11.30 -13.60 -8.09
C SER A 151 -10.30 -12.65 -8.72
N LYS A 152 -10.76 -11.53 -9.29
CA LYS A 152 -9.90 -10.42 -9.73
C LYS A 152 -9.10 -9.78 -8.57
N LYS A 153 -9.48 -10.09 -7.33
CA LYS A 153 -8.81 -9.59 -6.11
C LYS A 153 -7.64 -10.46 -5.66
N ASN A 154 -7.46 -11.65 -6.27
CA ASN A 154 -6.35 -12.54 -5.92
C ASN A 154 -5.05 -12.03 -6.54
N PHE A 155 -4.01 -11.92 -5.74
CA PHE A 155 -2.68 -11.55 -6.21
C PHE A 155 -1.56 -12.13 -5.35
N LEU A 156 -0.37 -12.18 -5.94
CA LEU A 156 0.90 -12.39 -5.26
C LEU A 156 1.77 -11.14 -5.48
N LEU A 157 2.39 -10.63 -4.42
CA LEU A 157 3.45 -9.64 -4.54
C LEU A 157 4.81 -10.30 -4.38
N VAL A 158 5.71 -9.94 -5.27
CA VAL A 158 7.11 -10.37 -5.31
C VAL A 158 8.02 -9.16 -5.28
N SER A 159 9.23 -9.32 -4.81
CA SER A 159 10.24 -8.27 -4.95
C SER A 159 10.56 -8.07 -6.42
N GLU A 160 10.73 -6.81 -6.85
CA GLU A 160 11.20 -6.48 -8.19
C GLU A 160 12.57 -7.12 -8.48
N ASN A 161 13.46 -7.13 -7.48
CA ASN A 161 14.80 -7.68 -7.58
C ASN A 161 14.89 -9.20 -7.38
N ALA A 162 13.82 -9.83 -6.85
CA ALA A 162 13.74 -11.26 -6.60
C ALA A 162 12.35 -11.80 -6.99
N PRO A 163 12.03 -11.94 -8.29
CA PRO A 163 10.67 -12.25 -8.78
C PRO A 163 10.16 -13.64 -8.33
N ASN A 164 11.03 -14.50 -7.87
CA ASN A 164 10.67 -15.83 -7.35
C ASN A 164 10.30 -15.77 -5.85
N GLU A 165 10.65 -14.70 -5.16
CA GLU A 165 10.37 -14.53 -3.74
C GLU A 165 9.00 -13.89 -3.53
N VAL A 166 8.03 -14.70 -3.06
CA VAL A 166 6.71 -14.19 -2.67
C VAL A 166 6.80 -13.54 -1.32
N LEU A 167 6.47 -12.25 -1.26
CA LEU A 167 6.45 -11.46 -0.05
C LEU A 167 5.04 -11.30 0.53
N MET A 168 4.02 -11.33 -0.34
CA MET A 168 2.63 -11.26 0.09
C MET A 168 1.74 -12.11 -0.83
N LEU A 169 0.78 -12.79 -0.23
CA LEU A 169 -0.29 -13.52 -0.91
C LEU A 169 -1.63 -12.98 -0.40
N PHE A 170 -2.51 -12.63 -1.31
CA PHE A 170 -3.89 -12.30 -1.00
C PHE A 170 -4.82 -13.06 -1.93
N GLY A 171 -5.85 -13.72 -1.36
CA GLY A 171 -6.74 -14.46 -2.22
C GLY A 171 -7.98 -15.03 -1.55
N LYS A 172 -9.00 -15.23 -2.37
CA LYS A 172 -10.34 -15.61 -1.96
C LYS A 172 -10.40 -17.08 -1.54
N VAL A 173 -10.90 -17.31 -0.32
CA VAL A 173 -11.09 -18.65 0.25
C VAL A 173 -12.55 -19.08 0.19
N SER A 174 -13.48 -18.14 0.48
CA SER A 174 -14.91 -18.39 0.42
C SER A 174 -15.66 -17.14 -0.08
N LYS A 175 -16.99 -17.14 -0.06
CA LYS A 175 -17.81 -16.01 -0.53
C LYS A 175 -17.38 -14.66 0.09
N SER A 176 -17.06 -14.65 1.38
CA SER A 176 -16.74 -13.46 2.17
C SER A 176 -15.38 -13.49 2.88
N HIS A 177 -14.58 -14.55 2.69
CA HIS A 177 -13.30 -14.70 3.37
C HIS A 177 -12.14 -14.73 2.38
N PHE A 178 -11.03 -14.09 2.79
CA PHE A 178 -9.79 -14.06 2.06
C PHE A 178 -8.64 -14.50 2.97
N SER A 179 -7.63 -15.14 2.39
CA SER A 179 -6.33 -15.35 3.04
C SER A 179 -5.43 -14.15 2.78
N LEU A 180 -4.72 -13.73 3.80
CA LEU A 180 -3.65 -12.76 3.72
C LEU A 180 -2.42 -13.35 4.40
N ASP A 181 -1.39 -13.65 3.61
CA ASP A 181 -0.08 -14.10 4.10
C ASP A 181 0.97 -13.08 3.67
N PHE A 182 1.85 -12.69 4.55
CA PHE A 182 2.92 -11.74 4.24
C PHE A 182 4.14 -12.00 5.11
N LYS A 183 5.28 -11.43 4.72
CA LYS A 183 6.52 -11.48 5.50
C LYS A 183 7.27 -10.15 5.44
N ALA A 184 8.29 -10.02 6.27
CA ALA A 184 9.19 -8.87 6.24
C ALA A 184 9.66 -8.56 4.79
N PRO A 185 9.82 -7.27 4.42
CA PRO A 185 9.82 -6.09 5.29
C PRO A 185 8.45 -5.47 5.61
N MET A 186 7.34 -6.07 5.14
CA MET A 186 6.00 -5.50 5.36
C MET A 186 5.56 -5.61 6.81
N THR A 187 4.93 -4.55 7.31
CA THR A 187 4.16 -4.56 8.56
C THR A 187 2.76 -5.11 8.33
N VAL A 188 2.07 -5.49 9.42
CA VAL A 188 0.66 -5.93 9.38
C VAL A 188 -0.22 -4.88 8.71
N MET A 189 -0.04 -3.60 9.09
CA MET A 189 -0.83 -2.49 8.58
C MET A 189 -0.61 -2.29 7.08
N GLN A 190 0.63 -2.29 6.63
CA GLN A 190 0.94 -2.21 5.20
C GLN A 190 0.30 -3.35 4.41
N ALA A 191 0.47 -4.60 4.85
CA ALA A 191 -0.10 -5.76 4.18
C ALA A 191 -1.64 -5.70 4.12
N PHE A 192 -2.29 -5.30 5.22
CA PHE A 192 -3.74 -5.14 5.28
C PHE A 192 -4.23 -4.04 4.33
N CYS A 193 -3.60 -2.87 4.35
CA CYS A 193 -3.96 -1.75 3.49
C CYS A 193 -3.75 -2.07 2.00
N ILE A 194 -2.64 -2.73 1.65
CA ILE A 194 -2.40 -3.19 0.28
C ILE A 194 -3.52 -4.15 -0.17
N ALA A 195 -3.93 -5.09 0.69
CA ALA A 195 -5.05 -5.99 0.38
C ALA A 195 -6.36 -5.22 0.14
N LEU A 196 -6.65 -4.19 0.95
CA LEU A 196 -7.85 -3.36 0.82
C LEU A 196 -7.92 -2.60 -0.51
N THR A 197 -6.79 -2.20 -1.09
CA THR A 197 -6.80 -1.54 -2.40
C THR A 197 -7.48 -2.37 -3.48
N SER A 198 -7.50 -3.70 -3.34
CA SER A 198 -8.17 -4.60 -4.29
C SER A 198 -9.70 -4.52 -4.25
N PHE A 199 -10.28 -3.91 -3.20
CA PHE A 199 -11.72 -3.71 -3.05
C PHE A 199 -12.19 -2.33 -3.50
N ALA A 200 -11.28 -1.38 -3.66
CA ALA A 200 -11.63 -0.05 -4.12
C ALA A 200 -12.12 -0.08 -5.59
N ASP A 201 -13.13 0.73 -5.87
CA ASP A 201 -13.56 0.97 -7.25
C ASP A 201 -12.50 1.80 -7.98
N LYS A 202 -12.10 1.32 -9.14
CA LYS A 202 -11.05 1.94 -9.94
C LYS A 202 -11.61 2.29 -11.31
N MET A 203 -11.62 3.57 -11.66
CA MET A 203 -12.17 4.02 -12.93
C MET A 203 -11.35 3.57 -14.16
N LEU A 204 -10.05 3.37 -13.99
CA LEU A 204 -9.11 3.03 -15.07
C LEU A 204 -8.51 1.61 -14.95
N VAL A 205 -8.99 0.81 -13.99
CA VAL A 205 -8.51 -0.55 -13.74
C VAL A 205 -9.74 -1.47 -13.70
N THR A 206 -9.94 -2.27 -14.73
CA THR A 206 -11.13 -3.14 -14.87
C THR A 206 -10.78 -4.62 -14.86
#